data_5f0e24aa4a10bc2b544bf37019cd74cf
#
_entry.id   5f0e24aa4a10bc2b544bf37019cd74cf
#
_cell.length_a   1.000
_cell.length_b   1.000
_cell.length_c   1.000
_cell.angle_alpha   90.00
_cell.angle_beta   90.00
_cell.angle_gamma   90.00
#
_symmetry.space_group_name_H-M   'P 1'
#
loop_
_entity.id
_entity.type
_entity.pdbx_description
1 polymer ?
#
loop_
_entity_poly.entity_id
_entity_poly.type
_entity_poly.pdbx_seq_one_letter_code
_entity_poly.pdbx_strand_id
1 'polypeptide(L)'
;MLQHSLSQAEAQARLNLAESQDGFFAKVRGSATNRLARRNCTYEAWNDQSLAAKAAALLDPEDQVDIVILDPSAEGGMPHTRPGLICLPAYYPESKLKETLAHEMIHISQKRQPTLWAARASNEGWSPVREVLPEFWASRLRLNPDTFGTLYAWEKRYVPLPVYIREDKPILREIEVRWFDIKEGIVKGSPPTTFTQTHGPLGHVQAEHPYELWAYSK
;
A
#
# COMPACT_ATOMS: atom_id res chain seq x y z
N MET A 1 5.09 -5.37 -29.38
CA MET A 1 3.64 -5.68 -29.33
C MET A 1 2.96 -4.53 -28.60
N LEU A 2 1.90 -3.95 -29.15
CA LEU A 2 1.10 -2.96 -28.43
C LEU A 2 0.51 -3.67 -27.21
N GLN A 3 0.79 -3.15 -26.01
CA GLN A 3 0.14 -3.60 -24.78
C GLN A 3 -1.35 -3.38 -24.94
N HIS A 4 -2.14 -4.45 -25.10
CA HIS A 4 -3.58 -4.33 -25.23
C HIS A 4 -4.16 -3.90 -23.89
N SER A 5 -4.93 -2.82 -23.90
CA SER A 5 -5.74 -2.46 -22.75
C SER A 5 -6.74 -3.60 -22.46
N LEU A 6 -6.81 -4.03 -21.22
CA LEU A 6 -7.74 -5.07 -20.78
C LEU A 6 -9.19 -4.61 -20.99
N SER A 7 -10.04 -5.48 -21.46
CA SER A 7 -11.49 -5.28 -21.37
C SER A 7 -11.92 -5.26 -19.89
N GLN A 8 -13.07 -4.71 -19.57
CA GLN A 8 -13.59 -4.69 -18.20
C GLN A 8 -13.69 -6.10 -17.59
N ALA A 9 -14.10 -7.09 -18.38
CA ALA A 9 -14.21 -8.47 -17.92
C ALA A 9 -12.83 -9.08 -17.62
N GLU A 10 -11.83 -8.82 -18.45
CA GLU A 10 -10.45 -9.26 -18.23
C GLU A 10 -9.85 -8.57 -17.01
N ALA A 11 -10.05 -7.27 -16.85
CA ALA A 11 -9.62 -6.51 -15.69
C ALA A 11 -10.23 -7.08 -14.39
N GLN A 12 -11.53 -7.40 -14.41
CA GLN A 12 -12.18 -8.03 -13.26
C GLN A 12 -11.63 -9.42 -12.97
N ALA A 13 -11.35 -10.21 -13.98
CA ALA A 13 -10.72 -11.52 -13.82
C ALA A 13 -9.32 -11.42 -13.19
N ARG A 14 -8.52 -10.41 -13.59
CA ARG A 14 -7.21 -10.13 -12.98
C ARG A 14 -7.32 -9.73 -11.51
N LEU A 15 -8.29 -8.89 -11.14
CA LEU A 15 -8.56 -8.53 -9.75
C LEU A 15 -8.92 -9.76 -8.89
N ASN A 16 -9.75 -10.64 -9.41
CA ASN A 16 -10.12 -11.87 -8.72
C ASN A 16 -8.93 -12.81 -8.53
N LEU A 17 -8.04 -12.89 -9.52
CA LEU A 17 -6.81 -13.67 -9.43
C LEU A 17 -5.87 -13.06 -8.36
N ALA A 18 -5.68 -11.74 -8.36
CA ALA A 18 -4.88 -11.06 -7.35
C ALA A 18 -5.40 -11.30 -5.94
N GLU A 19 -6.73 -11.26 -5.73
CA GLU A 19 -7.36 -11.59 -4.44
C GLU A 19 -7.07 -13.03 -4.01
N SER A 20 -7.09 -13.98 -4.95
CA SER A 20 -6.75 -15.38 -4.64
C SER A 20 -5.29 -15.57 -4.20
N GLN A 21 -4.41 -14.67 -4.63
CA GLN A 21 -2.97 -14.71 -4.32
C GLN A 21 -2.63 -14.03 -2.99
N ASP A 22 -3.21 -12.86 -2.70
CA ASP A 22 -2.84 -12.07 -1.52
C ASP A 22 -3.89 -12.07 -0.40
N GLY A 23 -5.17 -12.38 -0.68
CA GLY A 23 -6.23 -12.43 0.31
C GLY A 23 -6.53 -11.08 1.00
N PHE A 24 -6.20 -9.97 0.36
CA PHE A 24 -6.33 -8.63 0.95
C PHE A 24 -7.76 -8.32 1.40
N PHE A 25 -8.76 -8.54 0.55
CA PHE A 25 -10.15 -8.27 0.92
C PHE A 25 -10.68 -9.25 1.98
N ALA A 26 -10.19 -10.48 2.02
CA ALA A 26 -10.52 -11.40 3.11
C ALA A 26 -10.05 -10.82 4.45
N LYS A 27 -8.84 -10.24 4.50
CA LYS A 27 -8.30 -9.60 5.70
C LYS A 27 -9.06 -8.31 6.05
N VAL A 28 -9.40 -7.48 5.06
CA VAL A 28 -10.25 -6.30 5.24
C VAL A 28 -11.59 -6.68 5.86
N ARG A 29 -12.25 -7.71 5.34
CA ARG A 29 -13.52 -8.23 5.89
C ARG A 29 -13.40 -8.73 7.34
N GLY A 30 -12.24 -9.27 7.71
CA GLY A 30 -11.94 -9.71 9.07
C GLY A 30 -11.71 -8.57 10.08
N SER A 31 -11.42 -7.33 9.61
CA SER A 31 -11.18 -6.15 10.44
C SER A 31 -12.39 -5.22 10.45
N ALA A 32 -13.01 -5.02 11.60
CA ALA A 32 -14.18 -4.15 11.75
C ALA A 32 -13.87 -2.70 11.30
N THR A 33 -12.75 -2.14 11.73
CA THR A 33 -12.32 -0.78 11.41
C THR A 33 -12.03 -0.62 9.92
N ASN A 34 -11.27 -1.56 9.31
CA ASN A 34 -10.97 -1.51 7.88
C ASN A 34 -12.22 -1.71 7.01
N ARG A 35 -13.15 -2.55 7.44
CA ARG A 35 -14.45 -2.72 6.78
C ARG A 35 -15.28 -1.45 6.86
N LEU A 36 -15.31 -0.78 8.00
CA LEU A 36 -16.02 0.48 8.19
C LEU A 36 -15.41 1.60 7.34
N ALA A 37 -14.08 1.71 7.29
CA ALA A 37 -13.36 2.68 6.46
C ALA A 37 -13.68 2.55 4.96
N ARG A 38 -13.97 1.32 4.51
CA ARG A 38 -14.24 0.98 3.10
C ARG A 38 -15.72 0.76 2.78
N ARG A 39 -16.63 1.09 3.70
CA ARG A 39 -18.07 0.84 3.51
C ARG A 39 -18.69 1.48 2.25
N ASN A 40 -18.07 2.55 1.75
CA ASN A 40 -18.51 3.28 0.55
C ASN A 40 -17.54 3.05 -0.64
N CYS A 41 -16.63 2.07 -0.55
CA CYS A 41 -15.71 1.75 -1.64
C CYS A 41 -16.30 0.62 -2.49
N THR A 42 -16.20 0.80 -3.80
CA THR A 42 -16.53 -0.23 -4.80
C THR A 42 -15.25 -0.67 -5.47
N TYR A 43 -15.04 -1.98 -5.60
CA TYR A 43 -13.81 -2.57 -6.16
C TYR A 43 -14.10 -3.31 -7.47
N GLU A 44 -14.92 -2.70 -8.30
CA GLU A 44 -15.22 -3.22 -9.62
C GLU A 44 -14.32 -2.57 -10.68
N ALA A 45 -13.97 -3.35 -11.70
CA ALA A 45 -13.26 -2.83 -12.84
C ALA A 45 -14.12 -1.81 -13.58
N TRP A 46 -13.54 -0.66 -13.86
CA TRP A 46 -14.18 0.43 -14.58
C TRP A 46 -13.75 0.45 -16.03
N ASN A 47 -14.68 0.72 -16.93
CA ASN A 47 -14.38 0.76 -18.37
C ASN A 47 -13.82 2.13 -18.78
N ASP A 48 -12.55 2.36 -18.53
CA ASP A 48 -11.81 3.52 -19.03
C ASP A 48 -10.54 3.06 -19.77
N GLN A 49 -10.74 2.58 -20.98
CA GLN A 49 -9.66 2.10 -21.83
C GLN A 49 -8.67 3.22 -22.22
N SER A 50 -9.14 4.47 -22.29
CA SER A 50 -8.29 5.61 -22.62
C SER A 50 -7.24 5.86 -21.52
N LEU A 51 -7.68 5.90 -20.27
CA LEU A 51 -6.76 6.06 -19.12
C LEU A 51 -5.81 4.86 -19.00
N ALA A 52 -6.33 3.63 -19.14
CA ALA A 52 -5.52 2.42 -19.10
C ALA A 52 -4.43 2.41 -20.19
N ALA A 53 -4.79 2.76 -21.43
CA ALA A 53 -3.84 2.83 -22.54
C ALA A 53 -2.76 3.92 -22.32
N LYS A 54 -3.15 5.10 -21.82
CA LYS A 54 -2.20 6.17 -21.49
C LYS A 54 -1.23 5.76 -20.38
N ALA A 55 -1.73 5.09 -19.35
CA ALA A 55 -0.90 4.59 -18.26
C ALA A 55 0.07 3.50 -18.77
N ALA A 56 -0.43 2.53 -19.53
CA ALA A 56 0.38 1.46 -20.11
C ALA A 56 1.48 1.98 -21.03
N ALA A 57 1.23 3.04 -21.80
CA ALA A 57 2.21 3.66 -22.69
C ALA A 57 3.38 4.33 -21.95
N LEU A 58 3.27 4.55 -20.64
CA LEU A 58 4.33 5.11 -19.80
C LEU A 58 5.20 4.04 -19.11
N LEU A 59 4.81 2.77 -19.21
CA LEU A 59 5.56 1.63 -18.66
C LEU A 59 6.41 0.97 -19.72
N ASP A 60 7.49 0.32 -19.29
CA ASP A 60 8.27 -0.54 -20.18
C ASP A 60 7.44 -1.79 -20.51
N PRO A 61 7.30 -2.18 -21.79
CA PRO A 61 6.63 -3.40 -22.17
C PRO A 61 7.20 -4.68 -21.52
N GLU A 62 8.46 -4.65 -21.09
CA GLU A 62 9.11 -5.74 -20.39
C GLU A 62 8.67 -5.88 -18.93
N ASP A 63 8.05 -4.84 -18.35
CA ASP A 63 7.61 -4.84 -16.96
C ASP A 63 6.49 -5.86 -16.67
N GLN A 64 5.74 -6.29 -17.70
CA GLN A 64 4.68 -7.32 -17.58
C GLN A 64 3.67 -7.02 -16.46
N VAL A 65 3.25 -5.78 -16.35
CA VAL A 65 2.27 -5.29 -15.36
C VAL A 65 0.99 -4.93 -16.07
N ASP A 66 -0.12 -5.39 -15.55
CA ASP A 66 -1.45 -5.01 -16.05
C ASP A 66 -1.93 -3.72 -15.34
N ILE A 67 -2.49 -2.80 -16.13
CA ILE A 67 -3.17 -1.61 -15.59
C ILE A 67 -4.66 -1.92 -15.50
N VAL A 68 -5.22 -1.75 -14.31
CA VAL A 68 -6.66 -1.91 -14.05
C VAL A 68 -7.23 -0.59 -13.56
N ILE A 69 -8.25 -0.11 -14.25
CA ILE A 69 -9.00 1.06 -13.78
C ILE A 69 -10.13 0.55 -12.88
N LEU A 70 -10.28 1.16 -11.72
CA LEU A 70 -11.28 0.84 -10.71
C LEU A 70 -12.33 1.94 -10.60
N ASP A 71 -13.45 1.61 -9.97
CA ASP A 71 -14.41 2.61 -9.51
C ASP A 71 -13.67 3.72 -8.74
N PRO A 72 -14.04 5.01 -8.93
CA PRO A 72 -13.33 6.13 -8.31
C PRO A 72 -13.36 6.13 -6.78
N SER A 73 -14.22 5.34 -6.16
CA SER A 73 -14.26 5.18 -4.69
C SER A 73 -13.29 4.11 -4.16
N ALA A 74 -12.74 3.25 -5.03
CA ALA A 74 -11.83 2.18 -4.63
C ALA A 74 -10.64 2.72 -3.84
N GLU A 75 -10.34 2.14 -2.68
CA GLU A 75 -9.30 2.60 -1.74
C GLU A 75 -9.35 4.12 -1.46
N GLY A 76 -10.57 4.71 -1.46
CA GLY A 76 -10.76 6.16 -1.29
C GLY A 76 -10.20 6.99 -2.44
N GLY A 77 -10.11 6.43 -3.64
CA GLY A 77 -9.57 7.07 -4.83
C GLY A 77 -8.04 7.16 -4.82
N MET A 78 -7.36 6.28 -4.08
CA MET A 78 -5.89 6.17 -4.09
C MET A 78 -5.46 5.10 -5.09
N PRO A 79 -4.44 5.38 -5.94
CA PRO A 79 -3.72 4.34 -6.66
C PRO A 79 -3.13 3.32 -5.69
N HIS A 80 -2.98 2.09 -6.14
CA HIS A 80 -2.35 1.04 -5.34
C HIS A 80 -1.99 -0.17 -6.20
N THR A 81 -1.18 -1.06 -5.67
CA THR A 81 -0.80 -2.28 -6.35
C THR A 81 -1.44 -3.52 -5.72
N ARG A 82 -1.71 -4.50 -6.57
CA ARG A 82 -2.01 -5.88 -6.20
C ARG A 82 -1.01 -6.81 -6.92
N PRO A 83 -0.94 -8.10 -6.64
CA PRO A 83 -0.03 -9.00 -7.37
C PRO A 83 -0.14 -8.87 -8.88
N GLY A 84 0.91 -8.32 -9.53
CA GLY A 84 0.99 -8.11 -10.97
C GLY A 84 0.14 -6.98 -11.55
N LEU A 85 -0.54 -6.20 -10.72
CA LEU A 85 -1.47 -5.15 -11.13
C LEU A 85 -1.09 -3.79 -10.55
N ILE A 86 -1.25 -2.73 -11.35
CA ILE A 86 -1.41 -1.36 -10.85
C ILE A 86 -2.88 -0.98 -11.00
N CYS A 87 -3.51 -0.62 -9.90
CA CYS A 87 -4.90 -0.20 -9.83
C CYS A 87 -4.98 1.32 -9.76
N LEU A 88 -5.62 1.94 -10.74
CA LEU A 88 -5.85 3.39 -10.78
C LEU A 88 -7.35 3.66 -10.61
N PRO A 89 -7.76 4.65 -9.82
CA PRO A 89 -9.16 5.05 -9.79
C PRO A 89 -9.57 5.70 -11.11
N ALA A 90 -10.79 5.51 -11.56
CA ALA A 90 -11.34 6.22 -12.71
C ALA A 90 -11.20 7.73 -12.53
N TYR A 91 -11.04 8.46 -13.63
CA TYR A 91 -10.79 9.91 -13.65
C TYR A 91 -9.46 10.35 -12.98
N TYR A 92 -8.50 9.45 -12.86
CA TYR A 92 -7.19 9.81 -12.31
C TYR A 92 -6.51 10.88 -13.17
N PRO A 93 -5.92 11.94 -12.59
CA PRO A 93 -5.32 13.04 -13.35
C PRO A 93 -4.12 12.57 -14.18
N GLU A 94 -4.19 12.76 -15.51
CA GLU A 94 -3.11 12.36 -16.43
C GLU A 94 -1.77 13.01 -16.09
N SER A 95 -1.78 14.25 -15.60
CA SER A 95 -0.58 14.98 -15.20
C SER A 95 0.19 14.31 -14.06
N LYS A 96 -0.44 13.41 -13.29
CA LYS A 96 0.18 12.67 -12.18
C LYS A 96 0.59 11.25 -12.57
N LEU A 97 0.18 10.75 -13.74
CA LEU A 97 0.38 9.34 -14.12
C LEU A 97 1.85 8.94 -14.04
N LYS A 98 2.76 9.72 -14.63
CA LYS A 98 4.18 9.37 -14.67
C LYS A 98 4.78 9.19 -13.28
N GLU A 99 4.49 10.11 -12.38
CA GLU A 99 4.99 10.08 -11.00
C GLU A 99 4.38 8.90 -10.23
N THR A 100 3.06 8.73 -10.34
CA THR A 100 2.33 7.65 -9.71
C THR A 100 2.81 6.29 -10.19
N LEU A 101 2.90 6.07 -11.50
CA LEU A 101 3.36 4.79 -12.04
C LEU A 101 4.79 4.47 -11.61
N ALA A 102 5.68 5.45 -11.52
CA ALA A 102 7.03 5.23 -11.00
C ALA A 102 7.01 4.80 -9.52
N HIS A 103 6.10 5.33 -8.71
CA HIS A 103 5.88 4.92 -7.33
C HIS A 103 5.31 3.48 -7.26
N GLU A 104 4.24 3.21 -7.99
CA GLU A 104 3.59 1.89 -8.00
C GLU A 104 4.52 0.79 -8.53
N MET A 105 5.39 1.09 -9.50
CA MET A 105 6.37 0.12 -10.01
C MET A 105 7.37 -0.33 -8.95
N ILE A 106 7.69 0.52 -7.97
CA ILE A 106 8.50 0.10 -6.83
C ILE A 106 7.74 -0.94 -6.00
N HIS A 107 6.44 -0.73 -5.73
CA HIS A 107 5.62 -1.72 -5.02
C HIS A 107 5.45 -3.02 -5.81
N ILE A 108 5.33 -2.97 -7.14
CA ILE A 108 5.38 -4.16 -7.99
C ILE A 108 6.69 -4.91 -7.81
N SER A 109 7.83 -4.20 -7.83
CA SER A 109 9.15 -4.81 -7.60
C SER A 109 9.23 -5.44 -6.20
N GLN A 110 8.71 -4.78 -5.18
CA GLN A 110 8.67 -5.29 -3.80
C GLN A 110 7.88 -6.61 -3.72
N LYS A 111 6.73 -6.69 -4.38
CA LYS A 111 5.89 -7.91 -4.43
C LYS A 111 6.54 -9.04 -5.22
N ARG A 112 7.26 -8.72 -6.31
CA ARG A 112 7.94 -9.72 -7.17
C ARG A 112 9.24 -10.25 -6.59
N GLN A 113 9.95 -9.42 -5.82
CA GLN A 113 11.30 -9.71 -5.31
C GLN A 113 11.38 -9.56 -3.78
N PRO A 114 10.50 -10.24 -3.01
CA PRO A 114 10.39 -10.01 -1.57
C PRO A 114 11.68 -10.28 -0.82
N THR A 115 12.47 -11.26 -1.26
CA THR A 115 13.77 -11.58 -0.63
C THR A 115 14.77 -10.44 -0.81
N LEU A 116 14.85 -9.83 -1.99
CA LEU A 116 15.73 -8.70 -2.27
C LEU A 116 15.38 -7.49 -1.39
N TRP A 117 14.08 -7.17 -1.33
CA TRP A 117 13.60 -6.04 -0.55
C TRP A 117 13.67 -6.27 0.97
N ALA A 118 13.51 -7.51 1.42
CA ALA A 118 13.76 -7.89 2.82
C ALA A 118 15.25 -7.75 3.20
N ALA A 119 16.17 -8.13 2.30
CA ALA A 119 17.59 -7.93 2.51
C ALA A 119 17.95 -6.43 2.57
N ARG A 120 17.39 -5.61 1.67
CA ARG A 120 17.54 -4.15 1.71
C ARG A 120 17.04 -3.59 3.04
N ALA A 121 15.83 -3.99 3.47
CA ALA A 121 15.26 -3.57 4.75
C ALA A 121 16.22 -3.87 5.91
N SER A 122 16.76 -5.09 5.96
CA SER A 122 17.72 -5.50 7.00
C SER A 122 18.98 -4.65 6.99
N ASN A 123 19.53 -4.34 5.82
CA ASN A 123 20.73 -3.51 5.68
C ASN A 123 20.51 -2.06 6.12
N GLU A 124 19.28 -1.56 6.01
CA GLU A 124 18.88 -0.21 6.43
C GLU A 124 18.34 -0.15 7.87
N GLY A 125 18.48 -1.22 8.66
CA GLY A 125 18.11 -1.23 10.09
C GLY A 125 16.69 -1.68 10.38
N TRP A 126 15.94 -2.16 9.37
CA TRP A 126 14.61 -2.71 9.55
C TRP A 126 14.63 -4.23 9.74
N SER A 127 13.70 -4.75 10.52
CA SER A 127 13.53 -6.19 10.71
C SER A 127 12.04 -6.56 10.72
N PRO A 128 11.65 -7.73 10.18
CA PRO A 128 10.27 -8.17 10.27
C PRO A 128 9.86 -8.39 11.72
N VAL A 129 8.66 -7.93 12.07
CA VAL A 129 8.07 -8.08 13.41
C VAL A 129 7.52 -9.51 13.55
N ARG A 130 7.88 -10.16 14.64
CA ARG A 130 7.37 -11.49 15.01
C ARG A 130 6.48 -11.44 16.23
N GLU A 131 6.55 -10.35 16.99
CA GLU A 131 5.79 -10.11 18.20
C GLU A 131 4.33 -9.84 17.86
N VAL A 132 3.44 -10.29 18.75
CA VAL A 132 2.03 -9.97 18.64
C VAL A 132 1.80 -8.55 19.15
N LEU A 133 1.24 -7.72 18.30
CA LEU A 133 0.83 -6.37 18.71
C LEU A 133 -0.31 -6.45 19.74
N PRO A 134 -0.38 -5.50 20.69
CA PRO A 134 -1.54 -5.36 21.55
C PRO A 134 -2.83 -5.23 20.72
N GLU A 135 -3.87 -5.96 21.07
CA GLU A 135 -5.13 -6.06 20.31
C GLU A 135 -5.75 -4.70 20.01
N PHE A 136 -5.69 -3.79 20.98
CA PHE A 136 -6.14 -2.42 20.85
C PHE A 136 -5.50 -1.71 19.62
N TRP A 137 -4.21 -1.89 19.39
CA TRP A 137 -3.51 -1.28 18.26
C TRP A 137 -3.69 -2.11 16.98
N ALA A 138 -3.63 -3.43 17.08
CA ALA A 138 -3.81 -4.30 15.92
C ALA A 138 -5.17 -4.10 15.24
N SER A 139 -6.24 -3.88 16.01
CA SER A 139 -7.59 -3.64 15.49
C SER A 139 -7.76 -2.29 14.77
N ARG A 140 -6.87 -1.34 15.04
CA ARG A 140 -6.91 0.03 14.49
C ARG A 140 -6.00 0.24 13.29
N LEU A 141 -5.16 -0.73 12.96
CA LEU A 141 -4.24 -0.61 11.82
C LEU A 141 -5.01 -0.41 10.52
N ARG A 142 -4.58 0.58 9.74
CA ARG A 142 -4.97 0.67 8.35
C ARG A 142 -4.27 -0.44 7.56
N LEU A 143 -5.04 -1.25 6.87
CA LEU A 143 -4.49 -2.19 5.90
C LEU A 143 -4.23 -1.43 4.60
N ASN A 144 -2.97 -1.40 4.16
CA ASN A 144 -2.55 -0.80 2.90
C ASN A 144 -2.25 -1.92 1.90
N PRO A 145 -2.90 -1.96 0.71
CA PRO A 145 -2.68 -3.04 -0.26
C PRO A 145 -1.22 -3.09 -0.78
N ASP A 146 -0.50 -1.97 -0.74
CA ASP A 146 0.87 -1.88 -1.23
C ASP A 146 1.87 -2.54 -0.30
N THR A 147 1.66 -2.40 1.01
CA THR A 147 2.54 -2.91 2.06
C THR A 147 1.92 -4.06 2.85
N PHE A 148 0.81 -4.61 2.35
CA PHE A 148 0.06 -5.67 3.00
C PHE A 148 0.92 -6.91 3.27
N GLY A 149 0.89 -7.37 4.53
CA GLY A 149 1.55 -8.61 4.96
C GLY A 149 2.43 -8.42 6.19
N THR A 150 3.68 -8.08 6.02
CA THR A 150 4.67 -8.06 7.10
C THR A 150 4.82 -6.67 7.69
N LEU A 151 4.70 -6.54 9.01
CA LEU A 151 5.13 -5.35 9.72
C LEU A 151 6.64 -5.37 9.92
N TYR A 152 7.26 -4.20 9.92
CA TYR A 152 8.70 -4.04 10.17
C TYR A 152 8.95 -3.18 11.40
N ALA A 153 10.02 -3.50 12.12
CA ALA A 153 10.52 -2.72 13.24
C ALA A 153 11.84 -2.04 12.87
N TRP A 154 11.94 -0.75 13.10
CA TRP A 154 13.19 0.01 13.08
C TRP A 154 14.04 -0.40 14.27
N GLU A 155 15.34 -0.70 14.03
CA GLU A 155 16.29 -1.13 15.07
C GLU A 155 15.79 -2.33 15.91
N LYS A 156 14.99 -3.22 15.31
CA LYS A 156 14.35 -4.36 16.00
C LYS A 156 13.50 -3.96 17.22
N ARG A 157 13.09 -2.72 17.31
CA ARG A 157 12.42 -2.15 18.49
C ARG A 157 11.18 -1.35 18.18
N TYR A 158 11.21 -0.48 17.19
CA TYR A 158 10.15 0.50 16.96
C TYR A 158 9.33 0.14 15.72
N VAL A 159 8.07 -0.21 15.94
CA VAL A 159 7.14 -0.58 14.85
C VAL A 159 6.28 0.63 14.50
N PRO A 160 6.35 1.14 13.26
CA PRO A 160 5.39 2.13 12.80
C PRO A 160 4.03 1.49 12.60
N LEU A 161 3.01 2.08 13.20
CA LEU A 161 1.63 1.63 13.16
C LEU A 161 0.78 2.68 12.44
N PRO A 162 0.42 2.48 11.17
CA PRO A 162 -0.52 3.36 10.48
C PRO A 162 -1.92 3.11 11.04
N VAL A 163 -2.43 4.05 11.84
CA VAL A 163 -3.73 3.93 12.50
C VAL A 163 -4.68 5.03 12.01
N TYR A 164 -5.96 4.70 11.95
CA TYR A 164 -6.98 5.71 11.67
C TYR A 164 -7.05 6.75 12.78
N ILE A 165 -7.10 8.04 12.41
CA ILE A 165 -7.20 9.15 13.35
C ILE A 165 -8.51 9.02 14.17
N ARG A 166 -9.60 8.62 13.51
CA ARG A 166 -10.92 8.43 14.12
C ARG A 166 -11.37 7.00 14.00
N GLU A 167 -11.51 6.34 15.12
CA GLU A 167 -11.93 4.93 15.19
C GLU A 167 -13.43 4.76 14.91
N ASP A 168 -14.25 5.69 15.40
CA ASP A 168 -15.72 5.70 15.23
C ASP A 168 -16.15 6.03 13.80
N LYS A 169 -15.30 6.75 13.07
CA LYS A 169 -15.52 7.17 11.68
C LYS A 169 -14.22 7.13 10.87
N PRO A 170 -13.65 5.95 10.65
CA PRO A 170 -12.37 5.83 9.97
C PRO A 170 -12.49 6.25 8.50
N ILE A 171 -11.51 7.03 8.04
CA ILE A 171 -11.39 7.49 6.65
C ILE A 171 -10.03 7.04 6.13
N LEU A 172 -10.00 6.40 4.95
CA LEU A 172 -8.81 5.76 4.39
C LEU A 172 -7.59 6.69 4.25
N ARG A 173 -7.83 7.97 3.97
CA ARG A 173 -6.77 8.97 3.81
C ARG A 173 -6.39 9.69 5.11
N GLU A 174 -7.16 9.51 6.18
CA GLU A 174 -6.96 10.15 7.46
C GLU A 174 -6.32 9.17 8.45
N ILE A 175 -5.01 9.04 8.32
CA ILE A 175 -4.20 8.19 9.18
C ILE A 175 -3.11 8.99 9.86
N GLU A 176 -2.65 8.48 10.99
CA GLU A 176 -1.41 8.88 11.64
C GLU A 176 -0.52 7.66 11.86
N VAL A 177 0.78 7.87 11.87
CA VAL A 177 1.71 6.80 12.24
C VAL A 177 2.07 6.97 13.71
N ARG A 178 1.74 5.95 14.49
CA ARG A 178 2.17 5.78 15.88
C ARG A 178 3.35 4.81 15.91
N TRP A 179 4.17 4.89 16.94
CA TRP A 179 5.38 4.06 17.04
C TRP A 179 5.29 3.17 18.27
N PHE A 180 5.14 1.85 18.05
CA PHE A 180 5.13 0.88 19.13
C PHE A 180 6.56 0.52 19.52
N ASP A 181 6.91 0.77 20.77
CA ASP A 181 8.18 0.37 21.36
C ASP A 181 8.04 -1.05 21.92
N ILE A 182 8.57 -2.05 21.21
CA ILE A 182 8.47 -3.47 21.60
C ILE A 182 9.05 -3.71 23.00
N LYS A 183 10.15 -3.02 23.32
CA LYS A 183 10.86 -3.22 24.60
C LYS A 183 10.06 -2.66 25.79
N GLU A 184 9.42 -1.53 25.60
CA GLU A 184 8.67 -0.85 26.68
C GLU A 184 7.18 -1.25 26.68
N GLY A 185 6.68 -1.87 25.58
CA GLY A 185 5.27 -2.23 25.45
C GLY A 185 4.33 -1.03 25.31
N ILE A 186 4.84 0.14 24.92
CA ILE A 186 4.06 1.39 24.82
C ILE A 186 4.05 1.94 23.40
N VAL A 187 3.05 2.76 23.10
CA VAL A 187 2.95 3.46 21.81
C VAL A 187 3.21 4.95 21.99
N LYS A 188 4.08 5.49 21.15
CA LYS A 188 4.47 6.91 21.12
C LYS A 188 3.91 7.58 19.87
N GLY A 189 3.61 8.89 19.98
CA GLY A 189 3.08 9.68 18.86
C GLY A 189 4.15 10.17 17.88
N SER A 190 5.43 10.13 18.28
CA SER A 190 6.55 10.61 17.48
C SER A 190 7.48 9.46 17.08
N PRO A 191 8.14 9.55 15.93
CA PRO A 191 9.16 8.58 15.54
C PRO A 191 10.35 8.59 16.51
N PRO A 192 11.13 7.48 16.58
CA PRO A 192 12.38 7.47 17.32
C PRO A 192 13.36 8.51 16.78
N THR A 193 14.17 9.09 17.65
CA THR A 193 15.17 10.09 17.24
C THR A 193 16.14 9.55 16.20
N THR A 194 16.58 8.29 16.34
CA THR A 194 17.46 7.63 15.37
C THR A 194 16.81 7.52 14.00
N PHE A 195 15.51 7.22 13.93
CA PHE A 195 14.77 7.19 12.68
C PHE A 195 14.76 8.57 12.00
N THR A 196 14.43 9.63 12.76
CA THR A 196 14.39 10.99 12.24
C THR A 196 15.78 11.48 11.81
N GLN A 197 16.83 11.09 12.52
CA GLN A 197 18.21 11.41 12.15
C GLN A 197 18.64 10.74 10.83
N THR A 198 18.16 9.51 10.58
CA THR A 198 18.49 8.75 9.37
C THR A 198 17.68 9.19 8.15
N HIS A 199 16.38 9.39 8.32
CA HIS A 199 15.46 9.61 7.20
C HIS A 199 14.97 11.07 7.09
N GLY A 200 15.27 11.93 8.06
CA GLY A 200 14.75 13.29 8.11
C GLY A 200 13.27 13.35 8.56
N PRO A 201 12.68 14.54 8.49
CA PRO A 201 11.24 14.72 8.75
C PRO A 201 10.44 14.16 7.57
N LEU A 202 9.57 13.19 7.86
CA LEU A 202 8.71 12.52 6.88
C LEU A 202 7.23 12.75 7.17
N GLY A 203 6.42 12.74 6.13
CA GLY A 203 4.96 12.65 6.27
C GLY A 203 4.52 11.28 6.81
N HIS A 204 3.30 11.21 7.36
CA HIS A 204 2.79 9.96 7.94
C HIS A 204 2.77 8.80 6.93
N VAL A 205 2.33 9.04 5.70
CA VAL A 205 2.26 8.00 4.68
C VAL A 205 3.64 7.40 4.39
N GLN A 206 4.67 8.23 4.29
CA GLN A 206 6.05 7.78 4.04
C GLN A 206 6.62 6.98 5.21
N ALA A 207 6.25 7.32 6.44
CA ALA A 207 6.81 6.72 7.65
C ALA A 207 6.11 5.41 8.06
N GLU A 208 5.03 5.01 7.39
CA GLU A 208 4.21 3.87 7.83
C GLU A 208 4.86 2.50 7.59
N HIS A 209 5.78 2.42 6.64
CA HIS A 209 6.42 1.17 6.25
C HIS A 209 7.71 1.44 5.47
N PRO A 210 8.79 0.62 5.60
CA PRO A 210 10.01 0.83 4.81
C PRO A 210 9.75 0.79 3.30
N TYR A 211 8.77 0.05 2.84
CA TYR A 211 8.42 -0.02 1.42
C TYR A 211 7.87 1.30 0.88
N GLU A 212 7.10 2.03 1.68
CA GLU A 212 6.67 3.39 1.35
C GLU A 212 7.84 4.38 1.33
N LEU A 213 8.76 4.28 2.29
CA LEU A 213 9.95 5.13 2.29
C LEU A 213 10.67 5.09 0.94
N TRP A 214 10.87 3.90 0.40
CA TRP A 214 11.58 3.75 -0.88
C TRP A 214 10.73 4.13 -2.09
N ALA A 215 9.42 3.92 -2.05
CA ALA A 215 8.54 4.33 -3.12
C ALA A 215 8.47 5.86 -3.26
N TYR A 216 8.65 6.60 -2.17
CA TYR A 216 8.73 8.07 -2.17
C TYR A 216 10.16 8.61 -2.32
N SER A 217 11.20 7.78 -2.18
CA SER A 217 12.60 8.19 -2.33
C SER A 217 12.97 8.20 -3.82
N LYS A 218 12.90 9.36 -4.46
CA LYS A 218 13.34 9.58 -5.85
C LYS A 218 14.54 10.49 -5.88
#